data_7f422ccece091a8341dd30342d1b9fee
#
_entry.id   7f422ccece091a8341dd30342d1b9fee
#
_cell.length_a   1.000
_cell.length_b   1.000
_cell.length_c   1.000
_cell.angle_alpha   90.00
_cell.angle_beta   90.00
_cell.angle_gamma   90.00
#
_symmetry.space_group_name_H-M   'P 1'
#
loop_
_entity.id
_entity.type
_entity.pdbx_description
1 polymer ?
#
loop_
_entity_poly.entity_id
_entity_poly.type
_entity_poly.pdbx_seq_one_letter_code
_entity_poly.pdbx_strand_id
1 'polypeptide(L)' 'MFQARESDHDPRHVHIFRDGREVLKWDLVDWKALEGTPHGRILSLLCQLRAEGLL' A
#
# COMPACT_ATOMS: atom_id res chain seq x y z
N MET A 1 3.47 3.91 13.29
CA MET A 1 4.33 3.39 12.22
C MET A 1 3.47 2.61 11.22
N PHE A 2 3.66 2.86 9.95
CA PHE A 2 2.95 2.12 8.90
C PHE A 2 3.73 0.88 8.50
N GLN A 3 3.00 -0.18 8.19
CA GLN A 3 3.57 -1.41 7.65
C GLN A 3 2.86 -1.73 6.35
N ALA A 4 3.61 -2.18 5.36
CA ALA A 4 3.08 -2.56 4.06
C ALA A 4 3.35 -4.04 3.82
N ARG A 5 2.33 -4.77 3.41
CA ARG A 5 2.46 -6.19 3.07
C ARG A 5 1.92 -6.42 1.68
N GLU A 6 2.76 -6.97 0.82
CA GLU A 6 2.38 -7.30 -0.55
C GLU A 6 1.74 -8.68 -0.61
N SER A 7 0.67 -8.79 -1.38
CA SER A 7 0.02 -10.06 -1.67
C SER A 7 0.51 -10.60 -3.00
N ASP A 8 0.76 -11.91 -3.07
CA ASP A 8 1.17 -12.59 -4.30
C ASP A 8 -0.01 -12.98 -5.19
N HIS A 9 -1.24 -12.70 -4.76
CA HIS A 9 -2.43 -13.02 -5.53
C HIS A 9 -2.74 -11.94 -6.56
N ASP A 10 -3.31 -12.34 -7.70
CA ASP A 10 -3.83 -11.39 -8.67
C ASP A 10 -5.23 -10.90 -8.28
N PRO A 11 -5.50 -9.59 -8.39
CA PRO A 11 -4.51 -8.54 -8.75
C PRO A 11 -3.51 -8.30 -7.62
N ARG A 12 -2.30 -7.93 -7.99
CA ARG A 12 -1.28 -7.60 -7.00
C ARG A 12 -1.73 -6.38 -6.20
N HIS A 13 -1.63 -6.47 -4.90
CA HIS A 13 -2.02 -5.38 -4.02
C HIS A 13 -1.18 -5.40 -2.75
N VAL A 14 -1.14 -4.26 -2.07
CA VAL A 14 -0.44 -4.12 -0.81
C VAL A 14 -1.42 -3.72 0.27
N HIS A 15 -1.28 -4.34 1.45
CA HIS A 15 -2.05 -3.98 2.62
C HIS A 15 -1.22 -3.05 3.50
N ILE A 16 -1.75 -1.88 3.81
CA ILE A 16 -1.08 -0.91 4.67
C ILE A 16 -1.70 -0.99 6.06
N PHE A 17 -0.86 -1.22 7.05
CA PHE A 17 -1.26 -1.33 8.46
C PHE A 17 -0.71 -0.16 9.26
N ARG A 18 -1.49 0.29 10.21
CA ARG A 18 -1.07 1.26 11.21
C ARG A 18 -1.51 0.76 12.57
N ASP A 19 -0.54 0.60 13.49
CA ASP A 19 -0.79 0.14 14.86
C ASP A 19 -1.56 -1.19 14.90
N GLY A 20 -1.23 -2.09 13.98
CA GLY A 20 -1.86 -3.40 13.87
C GLY A 20 -3.20 -3.43 13.16
N ARG A 21 -3.65 -2.30 12.62
CA ARG A 21 -4.91 -2.21 11.87
C ARG A 21 -4.64 -1.95 10.39
N GLU A 22 -5.34 -2.66 9.53
CA GLU A 22 -5.31 -2.37 8.10
C GLU A 22 -6.06 -1.07 7.85
N VAL A 23 -5.35 -0.07 7.30
CA VAL A 23 -5.94 1.25 7.03
C VAL A 23 -6.13 1.51 5.55
N LEU A 24 -5.45 0.75 4.70
CA LEU A 24 -5.53 0.93 3.26
C LEU A 24 -5.21 -0.37 2.54
N LYS A 25 -5.92 -0.62 1.46
CA LYS A 25 -5.61 -1.66 0.50
C LYS A 25 -5.35 -0.99 -0.85
N TRP A 26 -4.14 -1.15 -1.36
CA TRP A 26 -3.67 -0.42 -2.53
C TRP A 26 -3.41 -1.37 -3.69
N ASP A 27 -3.98 -1.05 -4.86
CA ASP A 27 -3.77 -1.79 -6.08
C ASP A 27 -2.46 -1.38 -6.73
N LEU A 28 -1.56 -2.33 -6.93
CA LEU A 28 -0.24 -2.08 -7.55
C LEU A 28 -0.31 -2.04 -9.07
N VAL A 29 -1.34 -2.62 -9.66
CA VAL A 29 -1.51 -2.65 -11.12
C VAL A 29 -2.07 -1.31 -11.62
N ASP A 30 -3.20 -0.91 -11.06
CA ASP A 30 -3.87 0.34 -11.43
C ASP A 30 -3.41 1.55 -10.61
N TRP A 31 -2.60 1.30 -9.58
CA TRP A 31 -2.05 2.33 -8.70
C TRP A 31 -3.14 3.19 -8.07
N LYS A 32 -4.09 2.53 -7.42
CA LYS A 32 -5.22 3.20 -6.78
C LYS A 32 -5.63 2.48 -5.50
N ALA A 33 -6.38 3.17 -4.66
CA ALA A 33 -6.92 2.58 -3.44
C ALA A 33 -8.07 1.63 -3.78
N LEU A 34 -8.01 0.39 -3.27
CA LEU A 34 -9.11 -0.58 -3.34
C LEU A 34 -10.03 -0.42 -2.15
N GLU A 35 -9.47 -0.17 -0.98
CA GLU A 35 -10.21 0.07 0.26
C GLU A 35 -9.49 1.14 1.06
N GLY A 36 -10.24 1.93 1.79
CA GLY A 36 -9.71 2.99 2.63
C GLY A 36 -9.45 4.29 1.90
N THR A 37 -9.00 5.30 2.63
CA THR A 37 -8.69 6.62 2.07
C THR A 37 -7.18 6.85 2.17
N PRO A 38 -6.49 7.06 1.04
CA PRO A 38 -5.05 7.31 1.07
C PRO A 38 -4.75 8.71 1.63
N HIS A 39 -3.87 8.75 2.61
CA HIS A 39 -3.31 9.99 3.12
C HIS A 39 -2.02 10.33 2.38
N GLY A 40 -1.62 11.62 2.42
CA GLY A 40 -0.39 12.05 1.80
C GLY A 40 0.84 11.26 2.27
N ARG A 41 0.90 10.94 3.56
CA ARG A 41 2.00 10.14 4.12
C ARG A 41 2.02 8.72 3.56
N ILE A 42 0.85 8.12 3.39
CA ILE A 42 0.74 6.77 2.82
C ILE A 42 1.15 6.80 1.36
N LEU A 43 0.70 7.80 0.60
CA LEU A 43 1.08 7.95 -0.79
C LEU A 43 2.59 8.15 -0.94
N SER A 44 3.19 8.95 -0.07
CA SER A 44 4.64 9.15 -0.05
C SER A 44 5.38 7.85 0.23
N LEU A 45 4.89 7.06 1.19
CA LEU A 45 5.46 5.76 1.51
C LEU A 45 5.39 4.81 0.31
N LEU A 46 4.23 4.75 -0.35
CA LEU A 46 4.04 3.90 -1.53
C LEU A 46 4.97 4.29 -2.66
N CYS A 47 5.08 5.59 -2.93
CA CYS A 47 5.98 6.11 -3.96
C CYS A 47 7.44 5.78 -3.63
N GLN A 48 7.83 5.93 -2.38
CA GLN A 48 9.17 5.62 -1.93
C GLN A 48 9.48 4.13 -2.09
N LEU A 49 8.58 3.27 -1.65
CA LEU A 49 8.76 1.82 -1.77
C LEU A 49 8.87 1.39 -3.23
N ARG A 50 8.08 2.00 -4.09
CA ARG A 50 8.14 1.73 -5.53
C ARG A 50 9.47 2.17 -6.12
N ALA A 51 9.93 3.36 -5.74
CA ALA A 51 11.21 3.90 -6.22
C ALA A 51 12.40 3.03 -5.76
N GLU A 52 12.29 2.42 -4.59
CA GLU A 52 13.31 1.54 -4.05
C GLU A 52 13.23 0.10 -4.59
N GLY A 53 12.23 -0.19 -5.42
CA GLY A 53 12.05 -1.51 -5.99
C GLY A 53 11.45 -2.54 -5.03
N LEU A 54 10.84 -2.09 -3.94
CA LEU A 54 10.23 -2.97 -2.94
C LEU A 54 8.77 -3.33 -3.28
N LEU A 55 8.19 -2.62 -4.22
CA LEU A 55 6.84 -2.90 -4.72
C LEU A 55 6.83 -3.13 -6.22
#